data_efd12462a508902c8ab1915503a1dcea
#
_entry.id   efd12462a508902c8ab1915503a1dcea
#
_cell.length_a   1.000
_cell.length_b   1.000
_cell.length_c   1.000
_cell.angle_alpha   90.00
_cell.angle_beta   90.00
_cell.angle_gamma   90.00
#
_symmetry.space_group_name_H-M   'P 1'
#
loop_
_entity.id
_entity.type
_entity.pdbx_description
1 polymer ?
#
loop_
_entity_poly.entity_id
_entity_poly.type
_entity_poly.pdbx_seq_one_letter_code
_entity_poly.pdbx_strand_id
1 'polypeptide(L)'
;MRQKIKLVIEFEGSAYHGWQVQPNGITVQEVLQNCLQKITKKKTTVISSGRTDAGVHAEAMPAHFITDSKMSEREFMKAFNSLLPHDIVVKGVAFVP
;
A
#
# COMPACT_ATOMS: atom_id res chain seq x y z
N MET A 1 -5.67 -5.88 -19.56
CA MET A 1 -5.66 -4.40 -19.61
C MET A 1 -5.12 -3.85 -18.30
N ARG A 2 -4.22 -2.87 -18.37
CA ARG A 2 -3.63 -2.28 -17.17
C ARG A 2 -4.57 -1.23 -16.60
N GLN A 3 -4.70 -1.23 -15.28
CA GLN A 3 -5.54 -0.29 -14.57
C GLN A 3 -4.73 0.40 -13.47
N LYS A 4 -5.05 1.66 -13.24
CA LYS A 4 -4.47 2.42 -12.14
C LYS A 4 -5.42 2.37 -10.96
N ILE A 5 -4.89 1.98 -9.81
CA ILE A 5 -5.68 1.81 -8.59
C ILE A 5 -5.14 2.75 -7.53
N LYS A 6 -6.05 3.53 -6.95
CA LYS A 6 -5.74 4.42 -5.83
C LYS A 6 -6.08 3.72 -4.52
N LEU A 7 -5.17 3.82 -3.56
CA LEU A 7 -5.37 3.37 -2.19
C LEU A 7 -5.42 4.57 -1.26
N VAL A 8 -6.24 4.47 -0.24
CA VAL A 8 -6.18 5.37 0.91
C VAL A 8 -5.74 4.54 2.10
N ILE A 9 -4.61 4.91 2.70
CA ILE A 9 -3.91 4.08 3.67
C ILE A 9 -3.83 4.81 5.00
N GLU A 10 -4.11 4.08 6.09
CA GLU A 10 -3.87 4.54 7.45
C GLU A 10 -2.79 3.66 8.06
N PHE A 11 -1.82 4.25 8.74
CA PHE A 11 -0.82 3.47 9.43
C PHE A 11 -0.30 4.16 10.68
N GLU A 12 0.07 3.34 11.64
CA GLU A 12 0.74 3.74 12.87
C GLU A 12 2.24 3.57 12.60
N GLY A 13 2.97 4.68 12.55
CA GLY A 13 4.33 4.73 12.02
C GLY A 13 5.44 4.29 12.96
N SER A 14 5.14 3.95 14.22
CA SER A 14 6.17 3.68 15.24
C SER A 14 7.13 2.57 14.86
N ALA A 15 6.63 1.54 14.16
CA ALA A 15 7.43 0.38 13.77
C ALA A 15 8.13 0.53 12.43
N TYR A 16 8.00 1.70 11.77
CA TYR A 16 8.46 1.87 10.40
C TYR A 16 9.45 3.00 10.26
N HIS A 17 10.38 2.84 9.30
CA HIS A 17 11.38 3.86 8.94
C HIS A 17 10.84 4.75 7.82
N GLY A 18 9.62 5.28 8.00
CA GLY A 18 8.96 6.14 7.04
C GLY A 18 8.25 5.37 5.93
N TRP A 19 7.86 6.10 4.89
CA TRP A 19 7.13 5.52 3.76
C TRP A 19 8.05 4.81 2.77
N GLN A 20 9.10 5.50 2.33
CA GLN A 20 9.87 5.05 1.16
C GLN A 20 10.85 3.93 1.49
N VAL A 21 10.89 2.91 0.62
CA VAL A 21 11.83 1.78 0.74
C VAL A 21 13.27 2.30 0.85
N GLN A 22 14.00 1.78 1.82
CA GLN A 22 15.39 2.14 2.10
C GLN A 22 16.08 0.98 2.79
N PRO A 23 17.44 0.93 2.76
CA PRO A 23 18.17 -0.21 3.33
C PRO A 23 18.20 -0.25 4.86
N ASN A 24 17.84 0.84 5.55
CA ASN A 24 18.04 0.97 6.99
C ASN A 24 16.94 0.38 7.86
N GLY A 25 15.84 -0.11 7.26
CA GLY A 25 14.76 -0.70 8.06
C GLY A 25 13.51 -0.93 7.24
N ILE A 26 12.50 -1.49 7.90
CA ILE A 26 11.22 -1.80 7.28
C ILE A 26 10.42 -0.52 7.09
N THR A 27 9.82 -0.34 5.91
CA THR A 27 9.02 0.83 5.58
C THR A 27 7.60 0.41 5.20
N VAL A 28 6.68 1.36 5.26
CA VAL A 28 5.27 1.10 4.90
C VAL A 28 5.15 0.69 3.43
N GLN A 29 5.90 1.37 2.54
CA GLN A 29 5.90 1.03 1.11
C GLN A 29 6.33 -0.41 0.87
N GLU A 30 7.39 -0.84 1.54
CA GLU A 30 7.90 -2.21 1.41
C GLU A 30 6.85 -3.24 1.83
N VAL A 31 6.19 -3.01 2.97
CA VAL A 31 5.16 -3.92 3.46
C VAL A 31 3.99 -4.00 2.47
N LEU A 32 3.56 -2.86 1.95
CA LEU A 32 2.48 -2.82 0.96
C LEU A 32 2.87 -3.53 -0.34
N GLN A 33 4.10 -3.32 -0.82
CA GLN A 33 4.56 -3.95 -2.05
C GLN A 33 4.70 -5.46 -1.89
N ASN A 34 5.17 -5.94 -0.75
CA ASN A 34 5.26 -7.36 -0.47
C ASN A 34 3.86 -7.99 -0.41
N CYS A 35 2.91 -7.31 0.21
CA CYS A 35 1.52 -7.74 0.26
C CYS A 35 0.94 -7.83 -1.15
N LEU A 36 1.12 -6.79 -1.95
CA LEU A 36 0.60 -6.73 -3.31
C LEU A 36 1.21 -7.83 -4.19
N GLN A 37 2.48 -8.14 -4.01
CA GLN A 37 3.12 -9.25 -4.73
C GLN A 37 2.49 -10.59 -4.39
N LYS A 38 2.10 -10.80 -3.14
CA LYS A 38 1.39 -12.02 -2.75
C LYS A 38 0.00 -12.08 -3.39
N ILE A 39 -0.66 -10.93 -3.51
CA ILE A 39 -2.01 -10.85 -4.07
C ILE A 39 -1.99 -11.10 -5.58
N THR A 40 -1.11 -10.41 -6.31
CA THR A 40 -1.13 -10.40 -7.78
C THR A 40 -0.10 -11.35 -8.40
N LYS A 41 0.83 -11.87 -7.60
CA LYS A 41 1.94 -12.72 -8.04
C LYS A 41 2.95 -12.00 -8.91
N LYS A 42 2.95 -10.66 -8.89
CA LYS A 42 3.89 -9.82 -9.64
C LYS A 42 4.44 -8.73 -8.75
N LYS A 43 5.69 -8.35 -8.96
CA LYS A 43 6.27 -7.18 -8.30
C LYS A 43 5.63 -5.93 -8.88
N THR A 44 5.13 -5.08 -8.00
CA THR A 44 4.47 -3.83 -8.39
C THR A 44 4.88 -2.74 -7.42
N THR A 45 5.27 -1.59 -7.95
CA THR A 45 5.64 -0.44 -7.13
C THR A 45 4.39 0.29 -6.67
N VAL A 46 4.31 0.60 -5.38
CA VAL A 46 3.25 1.43 -4.81
C VAL A 46 3.83 2.81 -4.59
N ILE A 47 3.20 3.82 -5.19
CA ILE A 47 3.70 5.19 -5.21
C ILE A 47 2.78 6.06 -4.37
N SER A 48 3.36 6.88 -3.50
CA SER A 48 2.62 7.87 -2.72
C SER A 48 2.92 9.27 -3.24
N SER A 49 1.93 10.17 -3.17
CA SER A 49 2.13 11.57 -3.49
C SER A 49 2.89 12.33 -2.40
N GLY A 50 3.01 11.74 -1.21
CA GLY A 50 3.75 12.32 -0.09
C GLY A 50 4.68 11.31 0.54
N ARG A 51 5.54 11.78 1.45
CA ARG A 51 6.46 10.94 2.21
C ARG A 51 6.33 11.24 3.67
N THR A 52 6.57 10.22 4.51
CA THR A 52 6.64 10.40 5.95
C THR A 52 8.02 9.97 6.44
N ASP A 53 8.48 10.63 7.50
CA ASP A 53 9.72 10.23 8.17
C ASP A 53 9.47 9.06 9.12
N ALA A 54 10.56 8.49 9.62
CA ALA A 54 10.48 7.37 10.57
C ALA A 54 9.63 7.75 11.77
N GLY A 55 8.74 6.85 12.18
CA GLY A 55 7.88 7.03 13.35
C GLY A 55 6.66 7.91 13.14
N VAL A 56 6.49 8.52 11.97
CA VAL A 56 5.33 9.39 11.69
C VAL A 56 4.12 8.55 11.30
N HIS A 57 2.97 8.92 11.83
CA HIS A 57 1.69 8.27 11.53
C HIS A 57 0.99 8.94 10.37
N ALA A 58 0.08 8.21 9.71
CA ALA A 58 -0.80 8.78 8.70
C ALA A 58 -2.22 8.25 8.91
N GLU A 59 -3.22 9.13 8.75
CA GLU A 59 -4.63 8.75 8.85
C GLU A 59 -5.24 8.44 7.50
N ALA A 60 -4.81 9.12 6.44
CA ALA A 60 -5.38 8.94 5.10
C ALA A 60 -4.35 9.32 4.05
N MET A 61 -3.34 8.48 3.86
CA MET A 61 -2.30 8.72 2.86
C MET A 61 -2.74 8.16 1.51
N PRO A 62 -2.78 8.97 0.45
CA PRO A 62 -3.08 8.46 -0.89
C PRO A 62 -1.84 7.80 -1.49
N ALA A 63 -2.06 6.66 -2.12
CA ALA A 63 -1.04 5.95 -2.88
C ALA A 63 -1.69 5.31 -4.09
N HIS A 64 -0.89 4.89 -5.05
CA HIS A 64 -1.45 4.22 -6.23
C HIS A 64 -0.47 3.20 -6.79
N PHE A 65 -1.00 2.27 -7.56
CA PHE A 65 -0.22 1.30 -8.32
C PHE A 65 -0.94 0.96 -9.62
N ILE A 66 -0.19 0.38 -10.55
CA ILE A 66 -0.73 -0.05 -11.84
C ILE A 66 -0.70 -1.56 -11.90
N THR A 67 -1.80 -2.18 -12.30
CA THR A 67 -1.92 -3.63 -12.33
C THR A 67 -2.73 -4.08 -13.55
N ASP A 68 -2.48 -5.31 -14.00
CA ASP A 68 -3.31 -5.96 -15.00
C ASP A 68 -4.24 -7.00 -14.39
N SER A 69 -4.31 -7.06 -13.07
CA SER A 69 -5.22 -7.95 -12.35
C SER A 69 -6.66 -7.54 -12.61
N LYS A 70 -7.54 -8.54 -12.66
CA LYS A 70 -8.99 -8.32 -12.88
C LYS A 70 -9.78 -8.27 -11.58
N MET A 71 -9.09 -8.19 -10.43
CA MET A 71 -9.75 -8.11 -9.13
C MET A 71 -10.55 -6.81 -9.01
N SER A 72 -11.70 -6.89 -8.33
CA SER A 72 -12.52 -5.73 -8.04
C SER A 72 -11.90 -4.89 -6.92
N GLU A 73 -12.41 -3.66 -6.75
CA GLU A 73 -12.01 -2.79 -5.63
C GLU A 73 -12.20 -3.49 -4.29
N ARG A 74 -13.36 -4.13 -4.10
CA ARG A 74 -13.67 -4.84 -2.86
C ARG A 74 -12.71 -6.01 -2.63
N GLU A 75 -12.39 -6.75 -3.67
CA GLU A 75 -11.46 -7.88 -3.56
C GLU A 75 -10.06 -7.41 -3.18
N PHE A 76 -9.58 -6.32 -3.76
CA PHE A 76 -8.28 -5.75 -3.37
C PHE A 76 -8.29 -5.31 -1.92
N MET A 77 -9.32 -4.58 -1.49
CA MET A 77 -9.40 -4.12 -0.11
C MET A 77 -9.38 -5.27 0.87
N LYS A 78 -10.17 -6.30 0.61
CA LYS A 78 -10.24 -7.48 1.47
C LYS A 78 -8.90 -8.22 1.50
N ALA A 79 -8.27 -8.39 0.34
CA ALA A 79 -6.99 -9.10 0.25
C ALA A 79 -5.88 -8.34 0.99
N PHE A 80 -5.78 -7.03 0.80
CA PHE A 80 -4.80 -6.22 1.53
C PHE A 80 -4.99 -6.36 3.03
N ASN A 81 -6.20 -6.14 3.52
CA ASN A 81 -6.46 -6.10 4.96
C ASN A 81 -6.39 -7.47 5.63
N SER A 82 -6.49 -8.56 4.84
CA SER A 82 -6.27 -9.90 5.38
C SER A 82 -4.79 -10.25 5.53
N LEU A 83 -3.92 -9.60 4.78
CA LEU A 83 -2.47 -9.89 4.76
C LEU A 83 -1.63 -8.87 5.49
N LEU A 84 -2.11 -7.62 5.58
CA LEU A 84 -1.34 -6.54 6.21
C LEU A 84 -1.29 -6.74 7.73
N PRO A 85 -0.19 -6.28 8.37
CA PRO A 85 -0.17 -6.24 9.83
C PRO A 85 -1.22 -5.25 10.36
N HIS A 86 -1.56 -5.37 11.63
CA HIS A 86 -2.67 -4.59 12.21
C HIS A 86 -2.41 -3.09 12.25
N ASP A 87 -1.16 -2.66 12.12
CA ASP A 87 -0.80 -1.24 12.16
C ASP A 87 -0.81 -0.56 10.79
N ILE A 88 -1.21 -1.29 9.73
CA ILE A 88 -1.41 -0.73 8.39
C ILE A 88 -2.78 -1.19 7.89
N VAL A 89 -3.64 -0.23 7.51
CA VAL A 89 -5.00 -0.52 7.05
C VAL A 89 -5.23 0.18 5.72
N VAL A 90 -5.78 -0.54 4.77
CA VAL A 90 -6.28 0.05 3.52
C VAL A 90 -7.72 0.45 3.76
N LYS A 91 -7.99 1.76 3.77
CA LYS A 91 -9.32 2.33 4.07
C LYS A 91 -10.16 2.50 2.83
N GLY A 92 -9.55 2.60 1.68
CA GLY A 92 -10.26 2.78 0.43
C GLY A 92 -9.47 2.28 -0.75
N VAL A 93 -10.18 1.78 -1.76
CA VAL A 93 -9.61 1.30 -3.03
C VAL A 93 -10.52 1.82 -4.14
N ALA A 94 -9.95 2.46 -5.15
CA ALA A 94 -10.71 2.99 -6.27
C ALA A 94 -9.93 2.86 -7.57
N PHE A 95 -10.62 2.45 -8.64
CA PHE A 95 -10.06 2.57 -9.98
C PHE A 95 -10.04 4.05 -10.36
N VAL A 96 -8.93 4.50 -10.94
CA VAL A 96 -8.77 5.90 -11.35
C VAL A 96 -8.27 5.97 -12.78
N PRO A 97 -8.58 7.07 -13.50
CA PRO A 97 -8.11 7.25 -14.88
C PRO A 97 -6.61 7.33 -15.01
#